data_456601c91e8bfbc64e8be252e6953b20
#
_entry.id   456601c91e8bfbc64e8be252e6953b20
#
_cell.length_a   1.000
_cell.length_b   1.000
_cell.length_c   1.000
_cell.angle_alpha   90.00
_cell.angle_beta   90.00
_cell.angle_gamma   90.00
#
_symmetry.space_group_name_H-M   'P 1'
#
loop_
_entity.id
_entity.type
_entity.pdbx_description
1 polymer ?
#
loop_
_entity_poly.entity_id
_entity_poly.type
_entity_poly.pdbx_seq_one_letter_code
_entity_poly.pdbx_strand_id
1 'polypeptide(L)'
;MEKKTSMADWVQEKVMPLISKFTNFKFVECMQAGITACMNAAMVGSIFMLLMNAPFPADSTFALAVAWRNFSAANAAWLNLGYQLGLNAAGFYILIGMVVAVCEREKMKITNNMVMSIFAFIVLQCSFLEGGGLDIGFWGAKGMMCALVVGYFVPEINKWLLD
;
A
#
# COMPACT_ATOMS: atom_id res chain seq x y z
N MET A 1 -48.02 -15.42 15.81
CA MET A 1 -46.82 -14.71 16.32
C MET A 1 -45.83 -14.61 15.20
N GLU A 2 -45.86 -13.54 14.42
CA GLU A 2 -44.87 -13.29 13.37
C GLU A 2 -43.54 -12.93 14.04
N LYS A 3 -42.55 -13.78 13.81
CA LYS A 3 -41.17 -13.55 14.25
C LYS A 3 -40.67 -12.33 13.47
N LYS A 4 -40.64 -11.16 14.09
CA LYS A 4 -39.93 -9.99 13.56
C LYS A 4 -38.49 -10.43 13.33
N THR A 5 -38.17 -10.78 12.10
CA THR A 5 -36.78 -11.06 11.66
C THR A 5 -36.00 -9.78 11.94
N SER A 6 -35.15 -9.80 12.93
CA SER A 6 -34.31 -8.65 13.26
C SER A 6 -33.50 -8.28 11.99
N MET A 7 -33.28 -6.98 11.76
CA MET A 7 -32.42 -6.52 10.66
C MET A 7 -31.06 -7.22 10.70
N ALA A 8 -30.61 -7.61 11.90
CA ALA A 8 -29.40 -8.41 12.10
C ALA A 8 -29.52 -9.83 11.50
N ASP A 9 -30.66 -10.51 11.69
CA ASP A 9 -30.90 -11.86 11.14
C ASP A 9 -30.97 -11.83 9.61
N TRP A 10 -31.61 -10.81 9.03
CA TRP A 10 -31.65 -10.62 7.58
C TRP A 10 -30.28 -10.37 6.98
N VAL A 11 -29.43 -9.55 7.66
CA VAL A 11 -28.04 -9.30 7.25
C VAL A 11 -27.21 -10.57 7.32
N GLN A 12 -27.33 -11.35 8.39
CA GLN A 12 -26.60 -12.62 8.52
C GLN A 12 -27.03 -13.66 7.47
N GLU A 13 -28.31 -13.74 7.16
CA GLU A 13 -28.84 -14.79 6.28
C GLU A 13 -28.67 -14.46 4.80
N LYS A 14 -28.80 -13.20 4.38
CA LYS A 14 -28.75 -12.80 2.97
C LYS A 14 -27.49 -12.04 2.56
N VAL A 15 -26.96 -11.20 3.43
CA VAL A 15 -25.82 -10.32 3.09
C VAL A 15 -24.49 -11.02 3.38
N MET A 16 -24.38 -11.74 4.50
CA MET A 16 -23.15 -12.45 4.86
C MET A 16 -22.70 -13.48 3.81
N PRO A 17 -23.55 -14.35 3.26
CA PRO A 17 -23.12 -15.29 2.24
C PRO A 17 -22.72 -14.62 0.91
N LEU A 18 -23.29 -13.45 0.61
CA LEU A 18 -22.89 -12.67 -0.55
C LEU A 18 -21.51 -12.02 -0.34
N ILE A 19 -21.29 -11.42 0.84
CA ILE A 19 -20.03 -10.83 1.24
C ILE A 19 -18.94 -11.92 1.29
N SER A 20 -19.22 -13.10 1.87
CA SER A 20 -18.23 -14.17 1.94
C SER A 20 -17.85 -14.72 0.57
N LYS A 21 -18.80 -14.83 -0.38
CA LYS A 21 -18.46 -15.19 -1.77
C LYS A 21 -17.58 -14.14 -2.43
N PHE A 22 -17.85 -12.86 -2.19
CA PHE A 22 -17.05 -11.77 -2.76
C PHE A 22 -15.65 -11.71 -2.12
N THR A 23 -15.57 -11.88 -0.80
CA THR A 23 -14.30 -11.85 -0.05
C THR A 23 -13.40 -13.04 -0.40
N ASN A 24 -14.01 -14.20 -0.70
CA ASN A 24 -13.28 -15.41 -1.12
C ASN A 24 -12.88 -15.39 -2.61
N PHE A 25 -13.16 -14.30 -3.31
CA PHE A 25 -12.68 -14.16 -4.68
C PHE A 25 -11.16 -13.97 -4.65
N LYS A 26 -10.43 -14.80 -5.40
CA LYS A 26 -8.97 -14.87 -5.41
C LYS A 26 -8.29 -13.49 -5.46
N PHE A 27 -8.77 -12.62 -6.34
CA PHE A 27 -8.24 -11.27 -6.48
C PHE A 27 -8.39 -10.45 -5.19
N VAL A 28 -9.57 -10.52 -4.56
CA VAL A 28 -9.87 -9.74 -3.34
C VAL A 28 -9.02 -10.20 -2.15
N GLU A 29 -8.83 -11.50 -2.00
CA GLU A 29 -7.97 -12.06 -0.95
C GLU A 29 -6.51 -11.62 -1.11
N CYS A 30 -5.97 -11.72 -2.32
CA CYS A 30 -4.62 -11.25 -2.62
C CYS A 30 -4.49 -9.72 -2.47
N MET A 31 -5.53 -8.96 -2.84
CA MET A 31 -5.60 -7.52 -2.65
C MET A 31 -5.54 -7.14 -1.17
N GLN A 32 -6.26 -7.86 -0.30
CA GLN A 32 -6.22 -7.65 1.15
C GLN A 32 -4.82 -7.88 1.72
N ALA A 33 -4.13 -8.92 1.26
CA ALA A 33 -2.75 -9.19 1.66
C ALA A 33 -1.80 -8.06 1.23
N GLY A 34 -1.95 -7.55 0.00
CA GLY A 34 -1.18 -6.40 -0.48
C GLY A 34 -1.40 -5.13 0.35
N ILE A 35 -2.65 -4.80 0.63
CA ILE A 35 -3.00 -3.63 1.47
C ILE A 35 -2.44 -3.79 2.88
N THR A 36 -2.53 -4.99 3.47
CA THR A 36 -2.00 -5.27 4.80
C THR A 36 -0.48 -5.09 4.87
N ALA A 37 0.24 -5.53 3.83
CA ALA A 37 1.69 -5.31 3.73
C ALA A 37 2.04 -3.81 3.71
N CYS A 38 1.25 -3.00 3.01
CA CYS A 38 1.43 -1.54 2.96
C CYS A 38 1.21 -0.88 4.33
N MET A 39 0.28 -1.38 5.16
CA MET A 39 -0.03 -0.78 6.47
C MET A 39 1.20 -0.67 7.37
N ASN A 40 2.07 -1.68 7.39
CA ASN A 40 3.28 -1.67 8.21
C ASN A 40 4.24 -0.54 7.80
N ALA A 41 4.44 -0.35 6.50
CA ALA A 41 5.28 0.74 5.99
C ALA A 41 4.65 2.12 6.25
N ALA A 42 3.33 2.24 6.11
CA ALA A 42 2.60 3.46 6.38
C ALA A 42 2.67 3.86 7.87
N MET A 43 2.67 2.91 8.80
CA MET A 43 2.87 3.19 10.23
C MET A 43 4.24 3.83 10.49
N VAL A 44 5.30 3.28 9.89
CA VAL A 44 6.64 3.88 10.00
C VAL A 44 6.68 5.27 9.37
N GLY A 45 6.13 5.42 8.16
CA GLY A 45 6.05 6.72 7.47
C GLY A 45 5.29 7.79 8.24
N SER A 46 4.22 7.40 8.97
CA SER A 46 3.46 8.34 9.79
C SER A 46 4.24 8.87 11.00
N ILE A 47 5.17 8.09 11.54
CA ILE A 47 6.09 8.56 12.59
C ILE A 47 6.99 9.67 12.04
N PHE A 48 7.55 9.49 10.85
CA PHE A 48 8.33 10.53 10.20
C PHE A 48 7.50 11.79 9.92
N MET A 49 6.27 11.64 9.49
CA MET A 49 5.34 12.74 9.29
C MET A 49 5.06 13.52 10.58
N LEU A 50 4.88 12.82 11.70
CA LEU A 50 4.71 13.44 13.01
C LEU A 50 5.96 14.21 13.45
N LEU A 51 7.16 13.65 13.20
CA LEU A 51 8.42 14.31 13.53
C LEU A 51 8.66 15.55 12.67
N MET A 52 8.20 15.57 11.42
CA MET A 52 8.27 16.74 10.55
C MET A 52 7.33 17.86 10.98
N ASN A 53 6.12 17.50 11.43
CA ASN A 53 5.08 18.46 11.79
C ASN A 53 4.94 18.53 13.30
N ALA A 54 5.48 19.58 13.89
CA ALA A 54 5.33 19.80 15.33
C ALA A 54 3.83 19.87 15.70
N PRO A 55 3.35 19.08 16.68
CA PRO A 55 1.94 19.09 17.10
C PRO A 55 1.60 20.33 17.92
N PHE A 56 2.33 21.43 17.75
CA PHE A 56 2.18 22.69 18.47
C PHE A 56 1.85 23.82 17.51
N PRO A 57 1.06 24.83 17.94
CA PRO A 57 0.82 26.03 17.16
C PRO A 57 2.14 26.71 16.73
N ALA A 58 2.16 27.31 15.56
CA ALA A 58 3.35 27.98 15.01
C ALA A 58 3.89 29.08 15.94
N ASP A 59 3.01 29.75 16.65
CA ASP A 59 3.32 30.86 17.55
C ASP A 59 3.71 30.43 18.98
N SER A 60 3.74 29.11 19.24
CA SER A 60 4.07 28.61 20.57
C SER A 60 5.52 28.90 20.92
N THR A 61 5.72 29.63 22.03
CA THR A 61 7.03 29.94 22.61
C THR A 61 7.50 28.90 23.63
N PHE A 62 6.74 27.80 23.78
CA PHE A 62 7.10 26.74 24.70
C PHE A 62 8.42 26.09 24.28
N ALA A 63 9.33 25.91 25.22
CA ALA A 63 10.71 25.46 24.96
C ALA A 63 10.75 24.12 24.14
N LEU A 64 9.85 23.18 24.45
CA LEU A 64 9.76 21.91 23.72
C LEU A 64 9.30 22.11 22.25
N ALA A 65 8.35 23.04 22.02
CA ALA A 65 7.87 23.34 20.68
C ALA A 65 8.98 23.99 19.82
N VAL A 66 9.78 24.87 20.42
CA VAL A 66 10.94 25.49 19.75
C VAL A 66 12.00 24.43 19.45
N ALA A 67 12.35 23.60 20.44
CA ALA A 67 13.32 22.51 20.26
C ALA A 67 12.89 21.54 19.15
N TRP A 68 11.60 21.18 19.11
CA TRP A 68 11.04 20.29 18.06
C TRP A 68 11.15 20.90 16.67
N ARG A 69 10.77 22.17 16.52
CA ARG A 69 10.89 22.88 15.23
C ARG A 69 12.34 22.98 14.75
N ASN A 70 13.28 23.26 15.66
CA ASN A 70 14.71 23.30 15.34
C ASN A 70 15.22 21.92 14.91
N PHE A 71 14.80 20.86 15.61
CA PHE A 71 15.13 19.47 15.25
C PHE A 71 14.55 19.10 13.87
N SER A 72 13.28 19.39 13.63
CA SER A 72 12.61 19.12 12.36
C SER A 72 13.27 19.89 11.20
N ALA A 73 13.60 21.16 11.40
CA ALA A 73 14.29 21.98 10.40
C ALA A 73 15.71 21.47 10.10
N ALA A 74 16.47 21.11 11.14
CA ALA A 74 17.83 20.58 10.99
C ALA A 74 17.87 19.21 10.27
N ASN A 75 16.83 18.40 10.43
CA ASN A 75 16.75 17.04 9.87
C ASN A 75 15.71 16.90 8.75
N ALA A 76 15.26 18.00 8.16
CA ALA A 76 14.16 18.02 7.20
C ALA A 76 14.37 17.05 6.01
N ALA A 77 15.60 16.95 5.50
CA ALA A 77 15.91 16.07 4.37
C ALA A 77 15.70 14.58 4.71
N TRP A 78 16.19 14.13 5.87
CA TRP A 78 16.05 12.75 6.32
C TRP A 78 14.62 12.41 6.73
N LEU A 79 13.94 13.31 7.41
CA LEU A 79 12.55 13.13 7.79
C LEU A 79 11.64 13.04 6.57
N ASN A 80 11.89 13.92 5.57
CA ASN A 80 11.15 13.87 4.31
C ASN A 80 11.41 12.56 3.54
N LEU A 81 12.65 12.08 3.51
CA LEU A 81 12.98 10.79 2.90
C LEU A 81 12.21 9.64 3.58
N GLY A 82 12.18 9.60 4.90
CA GLY A 82 11.42 8.59 5.65
C GLY A 82 9.91 8.66 5.39
N TYR A 83 9.36 9.87 5.30
CA TYR A 83 7.97 10.11 4.92
C TYR A 83 7.68 9.62 3.49
N GLN A 84 8.53 9.99 2.52
CA GLN A 84 8.39 9.59 1.13
C GLN A 84 8.44 8.07 0.95
N LEU A 85 9.40 7.40 1.58
CA LEU A 85 9.54 5.95 1.53
C LEU A 85 8.42 5.23 2.31
N GLY A 86 7.94 5.77 3.42
CA GLY A 86 6.89 5.15 4.22
C GLY A 86 5.50 5.29 3.60
N LEU A 87 5.09 6.51 3.26
CA LEU A 87 3.72 6.80 2.81
C LEU A 87 3.61 6.96 1.30
N ASN A 88 4.57 7.63 0.66
CA ASN A 88 4.48 7.87 -0.77
C ASN A 88 4.98 6.70 -1.64
N ALA A 89 5.51 5.63 -1.04
CA ALA A 89 5.83 4.39 -1.73
C ALA A 89 4.79 3.27 -1.49
N ALA A 90 3.60 3.62 -1.01
CA ALA A 90 2.54 2.67 -0.65
C ALA A 90 2.19 1.70 -1.78
N GLY A 91 2.10 2.18 -3.03
CA GLY A 91 1.84 1.33 -4.20
C GLY A 91 2.88 0.24 -4.39
N PHE A 92 4.15 0.54 -4.14
CA PHE A 92 5.22 -0.44 -4.22
C PHE A 92 5.11 -1.55 -3.17
N TYR A 93 4.73 -1.21 -1.94
CA TYR A 93 4.49 -2.21 -0.88
C TYR A 93 3.26 -3.08 -1.15
N ILE A 94 2.19 -2.48 -1.70
CA ILE A 94 1.01 -3.22 -2.15
C ILE A 94 1.38 -4.23 -3.24
N LEU A 95 2.19 -3.82 -4.22
CA LEU A 95 2.69 -4.70 -5.28
C LEU A 95 3.38 -5.92 -4.70
N ILE A 96 4.34 -5.71 -3.79
CA ILE A 96 5.10 -6.78 -3.15
C ILE A 96 4.16 -7.74 -2.42
N GLY A 97 3.28 -7.22 -1.56
CA GLY A 97 2.34 -8.05 -0.81
C GLY A 97 1.38 -8.84 -1.71
N MET A 98 0.91 -8.23 -2.79
CA MET A 98 0.03 -8.87 -3.76
C MET A 98 0.73 -10.02 -4.49
N VAL A 99 1.95 -9.79 -5.00
CA VAL A 99 2.74 -10.82 -5.70
C VAL A 99 3.04 -12.00 -4.79
N VAL A 100 3.42 -11.74 -3.53
CA VAL A 100 3.66 -12.80 -2.55
C VAL A 100 2.39 -13.63 -2.35
N ALA A 101 1.25 -12.99 -2.10
CA ALA A 101 -0.01 -13.68 -1.87
C ALA A 101 -0.46 -14.54 -3.06
N VAL A 102 -0.31 -14.02 -4.29
CA VAL A 102 -0.63 -14.78 -5.51
C VAL A 102 0.30 -15.98 -5.66
N CYS A 103 1.61 -15.77 -5.48
CA CYS A 103 2.60 -16.85 -5.64
C CYS A 103 2.47 -17.95 -4.57
N GLU A 104 2.19 -17.60 -3.31
CA GLU A 104 1.96 -18.57 -2.24
C GLU A 104 0.71 -19.41 -2.51
N ARG A 105 -0.37 -18.77 -2.94
CA ARG A 105 -1.62 -19.45 -3.29
C ARG A 105 -1.45 -20.42 -4.45
N GLU A 106 -0.74 -20.02 -5.49
CA GLU A 106 -0.51 -20.82 -6.69
C GLU A 106 0.75 -21.71 -6.61
N LYS A 107 1.43 -21.73 -5.47
CA LYS A 107 2.66 -22.49 -5.22
C LYS A 107 3.77 -22.19 -6.25
N MET A 108 3.86 -20.95 -6.71
CA MET A 108 4.86 -20.49 -7.67
C MET A 108 6.13 -19.97 -6.98
N LYS A 109 7.23 -19.91 -7.74
CA LYS A 109 8.46 -19.27 -7.25
C LYS A 109 8.28 -17.76 -7.10
N ILE A 110 8.32 -17.26 -5.87
CA ILE A 110 8.12 -15.84 -5.53
C ILE A 110 9.15 -14.96 -6.22
N THR A 111 10.43 -15.34 -6.18
CA THR A 111 11.55 -14.50 -6.66
C THR A 111 11.39 -14.07 -8.12
N ASN A 112 11.10 -15.00 -9.02
CA ASN A 112 10.97 -14.70 -10.45
C ASN A 112 9.78 -13.79 -10.72
N ASN A 113 8.64 -14.11 -10.14
CA ASN A 113 7.41 -13.31 -10.28
C ASN A 113 7.57 -11.91 -9.68
N MET A 114 8.27 -11.78 -8.56
CA MET A 114 8.56 -10.51 -7.91
C MET A 114 9.38 -9.60 -8.82
N VAL A 115 10.49 -10.10 -9.38
CA VAL A 115 11.35 -9.32 -10.28
C VAL A 115 10.57 -8.85 -11.51
N MET A 116 9.79 -9.74 -12.14
CA MET A 116 8.97 -9.40 -13.31
C MET A 116 7.91 -8.34 -12.97
N SER A 117 7.23 -8.48 -11.83
CA SER A 117 6.18 -7.54 -11.41
C SER A 117 6.76 -6.18 -11.04
N ILE A 118 7.90 -6.12 -10.35
CA ILE A 118 8.59 -4.87 -10.04
C ILE A 118 9.03 -4.18 -11.33
N PHE A 119 9.62 -4.90 -12.26
CA PHE A 119 10.04 -4.34 -13.55
C PHE A 119 8.84 -3.76 -14.31
N ALA A 120 7.74 -4.52 -14.43
CA ALA A 120 6.52 -4.07 -15.08
C ALA A 120 5.93 -2.83 -14.40
N PHE A 121 5.90 -2.81 -13.07
CA PHE A 121 5.41 -1.67 -12.30
C PHE A 121 6.26 -0.41 -12.52
N ILE A 122 7.59 -0.55 -12.50
CA ILE A 122 8.51 0.56 -12.74
C ILE A 122 8.29 1.12 -14.14
N VAL A 123 8.23 0.27 -15.17
CA VAL A 123 8.02 0.70 -16.57
C VAL A 123 6.69 1.45 -16.73
N LEU A 124 5.64 1.03 -16.03
CA LEU A 124 4.31 1.65 -16.13
C LEU A 124 4.17 2.93 -15.30
N GLN A 125 4.94 3.07 -14.21
CA GLN A 125 4.76 4.16 -13.23
C GLN A 125 5.89 5.18 -13.23
N CYS A 126 7.02 4.90 -13.87
CA CYS A 126 8.11 5.87 -13.97
C CYS A 126 7.89 6.79 -15.16
N SER A 127 7.90 8.09 -14.92
CA SER A 127 8.13 9.10 -15.92
C SER A 127 9.55 9.64 -15.81
N PHE A 128 10.17 9.93 -16.96
CA PHE A 128 11.49 10.53 -16.99
C PHE A 128 11.36 12.04 -16.74
N LEU A 129 12.09 12.53 -15.73
CA LEU A 129 12.24 13.96 -15.52
C LEU A 129 13.15 14.57 -16.60
N GLU A 130 12.86 15.78 -17.04
CA GLU A 130 13.75 16.57 -17.88
C GLU A 130 15.06 16.84 -17.11
N GLY A 131 16.06 15.98 -17.29
CA GLY A 131 17.33 16.02 -16.53
C GLY A 131 17.84 14.66 -16.11
N GLY A 132 17.16 13.55 -16.48
CA GLY A 132 17.67 12.18 -16.32
C GLY A 132 17.36 11.52 -14.98
N GLY A 133 16.43 12.07 -14.20
CA GLY A 133 15.90 11.43 -12.98
C GLY A 133 14.64 10.62 -13.23
N LEU A 134 14.32 9.68 -12.33
CA LEU A 134 13.04 8.97 -12.29
C LEU A 134 12.08 9.71 -11.34
N ASP A 135 10.88 10.02 -11.83
CA ASP A 135 9.82 10.53 -10.98
C ASP A 135 9.12 9.38 -10.27
N ILE A 136 9.18 9.36 -8.96
CA ILE A 136 8.51 8.39 -8.07
C ILE A 136 7.13 8.89 -7.58
N GLY A 137 6.65 10.03 -8.07
CA GLY A 137 5.39 10.63 -7.61
C GLY A 137 4.15 9.74 -7.82
N PHE A 138 4.25 8.75 -8.70
CA PHE A 138 3.20 7.77 -8.96
C PHE A 138 3.32 6.47 -8.13
N TRP A 139 4.31 6.34 -7.27
CA TRP A 139 4.48 5.15 -6.43
C TRP A 139 3.58 5.13 -5.20
N GLY A 140 2.99 6.27 -4.84
CA GLY A 140 2.03 6.42 -3.74
C GLY A 140 0.60 6.02 -4.12
N ALA A 141 -0.36 6.79 -3.60
CA ALA A 141 -1.80 6.53 -3.78
C ALA A 141 -2.23 6.43 -5.25
N LYS A 142 -1.63 7.21 -6.15
CA LYS A 142 -1.94 7.19 -7.58
C LYS A 142 -1.52 5.86 -8.23
N GLY A 143 -0.44 5.25 -7.76
CA GLY A 143 0.06 3.98 -8.28
C GLY A 143 -0.57 2.73 -7.65
N MET A 144 -1.37 2.87 -6.59
CA MET A 144 -1.97 1.72 -5.90
C MET A 144 -2.81 0.85 -6.84
N MET A 145 -3.62 1.46 -7.69
CA MET A 145 -4.47 0.72 -8.65
C MET A 145 -3.61 -0.04 -9.67
N CYS A 146 -2.55 0.58 -10.18
CA CYS A 146 -1.60 -0.08 -11.07
C CYS A 146 -0.88 -1.24 -10.36
N ALA A 147 -0.47 -1.03 -9.10
CA ALA A 147 0.16 -2.06 -8.29
C ALA A 147 -0.71 -3.29 -8.08
N LEU A 148 -2.02 -3.10 -7.85
CA LEU A 148 -2.99 -4.19 -7.73
C LEU A 148 -3.14 -4.95 -9.03
N VAL A 149 -3.26 -4.25 -10.15
CA VAL A 149 -3.40 -4.88 -11.48
C VAL A 149 -2.11 -5.65 -11.83
N VAL A 150 -0.97 -4.99 -11.77
CA VAL A 150 0.34 -5.60 -12.11
C VAL A 150 0.66 -6.77 -11.18
N GLY A 151 0.45 -6.58 -9.87
CA GLY A 151 0.73 -7.59 -8.84
C GLY A 151 -0.11 -8.85 -8.98
N TYR A 152 -1.29 -8.75 -9.58
CA TYR A 152 -2.15 -9.92 -9.85
C TYR A 152 -1.88 -10.53 -11.22
N PHE A 153 -1.91 -9.72 -12.28
CA PHE A 153 -1.88 -10.24 -13.65
C PHE A 153 -0.51 -10.74 -14.08
N VAL A 154 0.61 -10.14 -13.62
CA VAL A 154 1.95 -10.58 -14.03
C VAL A 154 2.24 -12.00 -13.55
N PRO A 155 2.02 -12.39 -12.28
CA PRO A 155 2.16 -13.77 -11.86
C PRO A 155 1.20 -14.73 -12.56
N GLU A 156 -0.05 -14.33 -12.83
CA GLU A 156 -1.02 -15.17 -13.55
C GLU A 156 -0.59 -15.42 -14.99
N ILE A 157 -0.12 -14.41 -15.70
CA ILE A 157 0.40 -14.55 -17.07
C ILE A 157 1.64 -15.46 -17.06
N ASN A 158 2.53 -15.29 -16.09
CA ASN A 158 3.72 -16.12 -15.99
C ASN A 158 3.38 -17.59 -15.72
N LYS A 159 2.36 -17.86 -14.91
CA LYS A 159 1.82 -19.19 -14.70
C LYS A 159 1.34 -19.81 -16.02
N TRP A 160 0.54 -19.06 -16.77
CA TRP A 160 0.00 -19.52 -18.06
C TRP A 160 1.08 -19.76 -19.13
N LEU A 161 2.22 -19.08 -19.04
CA LEU A 161 3.35 -19.26 -19.96
C LEU A 161 4.24 -20.46 -19.60
N LEU A 162 4.21 -20.90 -18.34
CA LEU A 162 5.03 -22.01 -17.83
C LEU A 162 4.30 -23.35 -17.79
N ASP A 163 2.97 -23.35 -17.86
CA ASP A 163 2.11 -24.53 -18.02
C ASP A 163 1.99 -24.90 -19.52
#